data_e531a69d27c0436764a76f24c1a4d570
#
_entry.id   e531a69d27c0436764a76f24c1a4d570
#
_cell.length_a   1.000
_cell.length_b   1.000
_cell.length_c   1.000
_cell.angle_alpha   90.00
_cell.angle_beta   90.00
_cell.angle_gamma   90.00
#
_symmetry.space_group_name_H-M   'P 1'
#
loop_
_entity.id
_entity.type
_entity.pdbx_description
1 polymer ?
#
loop_
_entity_poly.entity_id
_entity_poly.type
_entity_poly.pdbx_seq_one_letter_code
_entity_poly.pdbx_strand_id
1 'polypeptide(L)'
;MANSRLAAFLVALSLLPTPCGNAQARKPEASPASARQRVLSLDFRDNGQHVAATVGQQVDITLGTVGGGHYGDPQVSSPAIRFEDVALAWPPNPGGPRQIFIFEAAAQGEAQVGIPHTESTLAFAVTIQVGLPPHGKPPIRPSISDQANTAAWTEGSTNLLNDVRQTFTPSLPRLTGVEAELVVANPGPPADEVTMTVENAGGDTLALISKTVPAADSGDVLFVFPGGGLEVSPGQVYSIGLRGGSLFGWKYVVGGYRKGQAWFNGKPLLRDARSTFLFRTFGSN
;
A
#
# COMPACT_ATOMS: atom_id res chain seq x y z
N MET A 1 18.84 -68.19 40.85
CA MET A 1 18.13 -69.45 40.66
C MET A 1 16.96 -69.24 39.75
N ALA A 2 17.05 -69.96 38.62
CA ALA A 2 16.00 -70.58 37.83
C ALA A 2 14.94 -69.63 37.26
N ASN A 3 14.51 -69.73 36.08
CA ASN A 3 14.60 -70.54 34.89
C ASN A 3 13.70 -69.90 33.83
N SER A 4 14.23 -69.78 32.68
CA SER A 4 13.67 -69.91 31.33
C SER A 4 12.25 -70.50 31.18
N ARG A 5 11.50 -69.97 30.29
CA ARG A 5 10.86 -70.73 29.20
C ARG A 5 10.49 -69.86 27.98
N LEU A 6 11.17 -70.11 26.88
CA LEU A 6 10.82 -69.79 25.52
C LEU A 6 9.48 -70.41 25.16
N ALA A 7 8.58 -69.65 24.50
CA ALA A 7 7.53 -70.23 23.71
C ALA A 7 7.51 -69.54 22.33
N ALA A 8 7.92 -70.30 21.33
CA ALA A 8 7.82 -69.96 19.90
C ALA A 8 6.39 -70.13 19.44
N PHE A 9 5.79 -69.11 18.83
CA PHE A 9 4.56 -69.23 18.05
C PHE A 9 4.85 -69.02 16.59
N LEU A 10 4.75 -70.11 15.85
CA LEU A 10 4.68 -70.10 14.38
C LEU A 10 3.30 -69.59 13.97
N VAL A 11 3.23 -68.51 13.20
CA VAL A 11 2.01 -68.10 12.52
C VAL A 11 2.20 -68.24 11.02
N ALA A 12 1.38 -69.09 10.44
CA ALA A 12 1.35 -69.44 9.02
C ALA A 12 0.93 -68.21 8.16
N LEU A 13 1.73 -67.95 7.15
CA LEU A 13 1.49 -66.93 6.13
C LEU A 13 0.50 -67.49 5.09
N SER A 14 -0.77 -67.03 5.10
CA SER A 14 -1.73 -67.30 4.03
C SER A 14 -1.69 -66.14 3.00
N LEU A 15 -1.15 -66.46 1.84
CA LEU A 15 -1.18 -65.61 0.65
C LEU A 15 -2.60 -65.61 0.05
N LEU A 16 -3.32 -64.50 0.11
CA LEU A 16 -4.53 -64.22 -0.69
C LEU A 16 -4.16 -63.30 -1.85
N PRO A 17 -4.64 -63.55 -3.05
CA PRO A 17 -4.40 -62.70 -4.23
C PRO A 17 -5.22 -61.40 -4.09
N THR A 18 -4.56 -60.25 -4.17
CA THR A 18 -5.17 -58.93 -4.24
C THR A 18 -5.69 -58.67 -5.65
N PRO A 19 -6.95 -58.26 -5.86
CA PRO A 19 -7.43 -57.85 -7.16
C PRO A 19 -6.78 -56.51 -7.54
N CYS A 20 -6.22 -56.44 -8.76
CA CYS A 20 -5.78 -55.19 -9.39
C CYS A 20 -6.99 -54.26 -9.58
N GLY A 21 -7.22 -53.36 -8.63
CA GLY A 21 -8.11 -52.24 -8.77
C GLY A 21 -7.39 -51.11 -9.49
N ASN A 22 -7.90 -50.69 -10.64
CA ASN A 22 -7.48 -49.50 -11.36
C ASN A 22 -7.57 -48.27 -10.43
N ALA A 23 -6.46 -47.90 -9.87
CA ALA A 23 -6.31 -46.59 -9.21
C ALA A 23 -6.28 -45.54 -10.32
N GLN A 24 -7.45 -45.00 -10.70
CA GLN A 24 -7.53 -43.72 -11.37
C GLN A 24 -6.85 -42.69 -10.47
N ALA A 25 -5.70 -42.23 -10.91
CA ALA A 25 -5.03 -41.09 -10.29
C ALA A 25 -6.01 -39.91 -10.26
N ARG A 26 -6.62 -39.64 -9.11
CA ARG A 26 -7.34 -38.40 -8.88
C ARG A 26 -6.31 -37.28 -9.08
N LYS A 27 -6.49 -36.55 -10.20
CA LYS A 27 -5.83 -35.28 -10.43
C LYS A 27 -5.99 -34.48 -9.12
N PRO A 28 -4.90 -33.97 -8.49
CA PRO A 28 -5.04 -33.15 -7.31
C PRO A 28 -5.91 -31.96 -7.70
N GLU A 29 -7.10 -31.91 -7.11
CA GLU A 29 -8.01 -30.78 -7.21
C GLU A 29 -7.20 -29.61 -6.63
N ALA A 30 -6.84 -28.64 -7.52
CA ALA A 30 -6.12 -27.45 -7.11
C ALA A 30 -6.94 -26.82 -5.99
N SER A 31 -6.41 -26.84 -4.78
CA SER A 31 -6.95 -26.10 -3.64
C SER A 31 -7.29 -24.71 -4.17
N PRO A 32 -8.52 -24.20 -3.97
CA PRO A 32 -8.83 -22.85 -4.41
C PRO A 32 -7.76 -21.96 -3.78
N ALA A 33 -6.93 -21.36 -4.66
CA ALA A 33 -5.92 -20.42 -4.22
C ALA A 33 -6.65 -19.43 -3.32
N SER A 34 -6.34 -19.43 -2.03
CA SER A 34 -6.91 -18.52 -1.05
C SER A 34 -6.82 -17.14 -1.68
N ALA A 35 -7.95 -16.62 -2.11
CA ALA A 35 -8.01 -15.25 -2.62
C ALA A 35 -7.37 -14.40 -1.53
N ARG A 36 -6.15 -13.92 -1.77
CA ARG A 36 -5.42 -13.11 -0.79
C ARG A 36 -6.37 -12.01 -0.39
N GLN A 37 -6.86 -12.11 0.81
CA GLN A 37 -7.82 -11.18 1.40
C GLN A 37 -7.15 -9.80 1.31
N ARG A 38 -7.74 -8.92 0.48
CA ARG A 38 -7.14 -7.60 0.24
C ARG A 38 -7.25 -6.81 1.53
N VAL A 39 -6.12 -6.40 2.08
CA VAL A 39 -6.07 -5.52 3.24
C VAL A 39 -6.49 -4.11 2.81
N LEU A 40 -7.44 -3.51 3.50
CA LEU A 40 -7.75 -2.08 3.38
C LEU A 40 -6.80 -1.33 4.31
N SER A 41 -5.84 -0.60 3.73
CA SER A 41 -4.88 0.17 4.52
C SER A 41 -5.32 1.63 4.60
N LEU A 42 -5.45 2.12 5.83
CA LEU A 42 -5.82 3.49 6.18
C LEU A 42 -4.70 4.15 6.97
N ASP A 43 -4.65 5.47 6.94
CA ASP A 43 -3.71 6.26 7.73
C ASP A 43 -4.35 7.59 8.18
N PHE A 44 -3.60 8.47 8.83
CA PHE A 44 -4.11 9.74 9.35
C PHE A 44 -4.78 10.63 8.28
N ARG A 45 -4.47 10.45 7.00
CA ARG A 45 -5.12 11.18 5.89
C ARG A 45 -6.58 10.75 5.67
N ASP A 46 -6.96 9.60 6.22
CA ASP A 46 -8.32 9.09 6.19
C ASP A 46 -9.17 9.56 7.36
N ASN A 47 -8.61 10.41 8.23
CA ASN A 47 -9.32 10.97 9.35
C ASN A 47 -10.57 11.76 8.89
N GLY A 48 -11.71 11.44 9.48
CA GLY A 48 -13.01 12.02 9.12
C GLY A 48 -13.62 11.49 7.81
N GLN A 49 -12.99 10.51 7.14
CA GLN A 49 -13.48 9.98 5.86
C GLN A 49 -14.50 8.86 6.04
N HIS A 50 -15.26 8.62 4.95
CA HIS A 50 -16.10 7.45 4.78
C HIS A 50 -15.41 6.49 3.79
N VAL A 51 -15.16 5.25 4.23
CA VAL A 51 -14.48 4.23 3.43
C VAL A 51 -15.35 2.97 3.32
N ALA A 52 -15.13 2.20 2.27
CA ALA A 52 -15.87 0.95 2.06
C ALA A 52 -14.96 -0.26 2.31
N ALA A 53 -15.50 -1.27 2.98
CA ALA A 53 -14.90 -2.58 3.17
C ALA A 53 -15.88 -3.68 2.78
N THR A 54 -15.39 -4.89 2.55
CA THR A 54 -16.22 -6.08 2.32
C THR A 54 -16.13 -7.02 3.52
N VAL A 55 -17.20 -7.73 3.82
CA VAL A 55 -17.20 -8.73 4.92
C VAL A 55 -16.04 -9.70 4.75
N GLY A 56 -15.30 -9.94 5.83
CA GLY A 56 -14.10 -10.76 5.87
C GLY A 56 -12.82 -10.01 5.46
N GLN A 57 -12.88 -8.76 5.08
CA GLN A 57 -11.70 -7.96 4.73
C GLN A 57 -10.99 -7.47 6.00
N GLN A 58 -9.65 -7.61 6.01
CA GLN A 58 -8.82 -6.97 7.01
C GLN A 58 -8.70 -5.47 6.73
N VAL A 59 -8.76 -4.66 7.79
CA VAL A 59 -8.58 -3.21 7.74
C VAL A 59 -7.44 -2.83 8.68
N ASP A 60 -6.37 -2.26 8.12
CA ASP A 60 -5.20 -1.81 8.87
C ASP A 60 -5.21 -0.28 8.94
N ILE A 61 -5.20 0.27 10.16
CA ILE A 61 -5.10 1.72 10.39
C ILE A 61 -3.71 2.01 10.94
N THR A 62 -2.85 2.67 10.15
CA THR A 62 -1.48 3.01 10.53
C THR A 62 -1.39 4.44 10.99
N LEU A 63 -1.08 4.65 12.28
CA LEU A 63 -0.97 5.96 12.90
C LEU A 63 0.46 6.18 13.41
N GLY A 64 1.07 7.28 13.00
CA GLY A 64 2.38 7.71 13.49
C GLY A 64 2.21 8.66 14.67
N THR A 65 2.95 8.44 15.75
CA THR A 65 3.00 9.38 16.86
C THR A 65 3.98 10.52 16.55
N VAL A 66 3.54 11.75 16.70
CA VAL A 66 4.38 12.93 16.62
C VAL A 66 4.47 13.53 18.03
N GLY A 67 5.66 13.52 18.63
CA GLY A 67 5.86 13.97 20.01
C GLY A 67 5.75 12.85 21.03
N GLY A 68 5.39 13.19 22.27
CA GLY A 68 5.12 12.21 23.34
C GLY A 68 3.77 11.54 23.17
N GLY A 69 3.58 10.41 23.85
CA GLY A 69 2.32 9.67 23.85
C GLY A 69 2.19 8.64 22.73
N HIS A 70 1.04 8.05 22.68
CA HIS A 70 0.66 7.00 21.71
C HIS A 70 -0.86 7.05 21.47
N TYR A 71 -1.33 6.35 20.46
CA TYR A 71 -2.76 6.14 20.27
C TYR A 71 -3.25 5.05 21.22
N GLY A 72 -4.37 5.31 21.90
CA GLY A 72 -4.99 4.40 22.87
C GLY A 72 -5.91 3.38 22.22
N ASP A 73 -6.71 2.74 23.07
CA ASP A 73 -7.61 1.69 22.63
C ASP A 73 -8.68 2.21 21.65
N PRO A 74 -8.89 1.52 20.53
CA PRO A 74 -9.88 1.92 19.56
C PRO A 74 -11.31 1.73 20.09
N GLN A 75 -12.18 2.68 19.77
CA GLN A 75 -13.61 2.63 20.03
C GLN A 75 -14.34 2.32 18.73
N VAL A 76 -15.15 1.28 18.73
CA VAL A 76 -15.91 0.84 17.54
C VAL A 76 -17.41 0.92 17.85
N SER A 77 -18.16 1.64 17.03
CA SER A 77 -19.58 1.93 17.28
C SER A 77 -20.54 0.78 16.94
N SER A 78 -20.09 -0.23 16.21
CA SER A 78 -20.95 -1.29 15.66
C SER A 78 -20.16 -2.60 15.45
N PRO A 79 -20.79 -3.77 15.60
CA PRO A 79 -20.16 -5.06 15.36
C PRO A 79 -19.82 -5.33 13.87
N ALA A 80 -20.15 -4.41 12.97
CA ALA A 80 -19.74 -4.51 11.56
C ALA A 80 -18.20 -4.52 11.40
N ILE A 81 -17.50 -3.88 12.34
CA ILE A 81 -16.03 -3.90 12.44
C ILE A 81 -15.63 -4.48 13.78
N ARG A 82 -14.68 -5.39 13.80
CA ARG A 82 -14.09 -5.97 15.00
C ARG A 82 -12.62 -5.62 15.11
N PHE A 83 -12.22 -5.08 16.24
CA PHE A 83 -10.80 -4.88 16.55
C PHE A 83 -10.15 -6.22 16.88
N GLU A 84 -8.99 -6.50 16.26
CA GLU A 84 -8.27 -7.75 16.44
C GLU A 84 -6.97 -7.55 17.24
N ASP A 85 -6.15 -6.57 16.86
CA ASP A 85 -4.82 -6.40 17.46
C ASP A 85 -4.22 -5.02 17.17
N VAL A 86 -3.13 -4.69 17.85
CA VAL A 86 -2.27 -3.55 17.57
C VAL A 86 -0.82 -4.01 17.42
N ALA A 87 -0.22 -3.72 16.27
CA ALA A 87 1.19 -3.99 15.99
C ALA A 87 2.02 -2.70 15.98
N LEU A 88 3.33 -2.83 16.24
CA LEU A 88 4.28 -1.73 16.10
C LEU A 88 5.10 -1.91 14.82
N ALA A 89 5.13 -0.90 13.98
CA ALA A 89 5.99 -0.89 12.78
C ALA A 89 7.37 -0.29 13.11
N TRP A 90 8.43 -1.00 12.69
CA TRP A 90 9.82 -0.60 12.80
C TRP A 90 10.47 -0.54 11.41
N PRO A 91 11.44 0.35 11.17
CA PRO A 91 12.06 1.29 12.10
C PRO A 91 11.14 2.46 12.46
N PRO A 92 11.31 3.04 13.67
CA PRO A 92 10.58 4.24 14.03
C PRO A 92 10.97 5.36 13.08
N ASN A 93 9.98 6.10 12.57
CA ASN A 93 10.22 7.37 11.88
C ASN A 93 10.66 8.44 12.91
N PRO A 94 11.31 9.51 12.48
CA PRO A 94 11.43 10.71 13.31
C PRO A 94 10.03 11.11 13.81
N GLY A 95 9.80 11.08 15.12
CA GLY A 95 8.49 11.31 15.71
C GLY A 95 7.88 10.12 16.46
N GLY A 96 8.56 8.97 16.49
CA GLY A 96 8.15 7.79 17.25
C GLY A 96 7.70 6.59 16.40
N PRO A 97 7.34 5.47 17.04
CA PRO A 97 6.90 4.26 16.36
C PRO A 97 5.53 4.47 15.71
N ARG A 98 5.28 3.77 14.60
CA ARG A 98 3.95 3.68 14.00
C ARG A 98 3.18 2.54 14.66
N GLN A 99 1.96 2.82 15.09
CA GLN A 99 1.01 1.80 15.56
C GLN A 99 0.13 1.39 14.38
N ILE A 100 -0.04 0.09 14.17
CA ILE A 100 -0.93 -0.48 13.17
C ILE A 100 -2.07 -1.16 13.93
N PHE A 101 -3.25 -0.57 13.88
CA PHE A 101 -4.47 -1.13 14.45
C PHE A 101 -5.11 -2.03 13.41
N ILE A 102 -5.27 -3.30 13.76
CA ILE A 102 -5.76 -4.35 12.87
C ILE A 102 -7.21 -4.64 13.20
N PHE A 103 -8.08 -4.55 12.20
CA PHE A 103 -9.51 -4.83 12.32
C PHE A 103 -9.94 -5.84 11.27
N GLU A 104 -11.06 -6.51 11.53
CA GLU A 104 -11.81 -7.30 10.57
C GLU A 104 -13.16 -6.64 10.28
N ALA A 105 -13.53 -6.56 9.02
CA ALA A 105 -14.89 -6.27 8.60
C ALA A 105 -15.77 -7.51 8.83
N ALA A 106 -16.34 -7.61 10.04
CA ALA A 106 -16.96 -8.85 10.55
C ALA A 106 -18.37 -9.08 10.03
N ALA A 107 -19.14 -8.02 9.82
CA ALA A 107 -20.54 -8.12 9.39
C ALA A 107 -20.92 -6.92 8.49
N GLN A 108 -21.97 -7.10 7.70
CA GLN A 108 -22.54 -6.02 6.89
C GLN A 108 -23.12 -4.91 7.79
N GLY A 109 -22.83 -3.66 7.46
CA GLY A 109 -23.32 -2.48 8.19
C GLY A 109 -22.33 -1.33 8.16
N GLU A 110 -22.62 -0.29 8.94
CA GLU A 110 -21.74 0.87 9.11
C GLU A 110 -21.17 0.86 10.53
N ALA A 111 -19.90 1.19 10.65
CA ALA A 111 -19.22 1.37 11.92
C ALA A 111 -18.35 2.63 11.88
N GLN A 112 -18.38 3.39 12.96
CA GLN A 112 -17.40 4.43 13.23
C GLN A 112 -16.28 3.83 14.09
N VAL A 113 -15.03 4.02 13.65
CA VAL A 113 -13.84 3.66 14.43
C VAL A 113 -13.17 4.96 14.88
N GLY A 114 -13.02 5.11 16.19
CA GLY A 114 -12.34 6.23 16.83
C GLY A 114 -11.11 5.74 17.59
N ILE A 115 -9.95 6.38 17.41
CA ILE A 115 -8.70 6.03 18.11
C ILE A 115 -8.15 7.31 18.74
N PRO A 116 -8.30 7.48 20.07
CA PRO A 116 -7.84 8.68 20.77
C PRO A 116 -6.32 8.65 20.96
N HIS A 117 -5.68 9.83 20.95
CA HIS A 117 -4.29 9.97 21.37
C HIS A 117 -4.19 10.24 22.87
N THR A 118 -3.23 9.62 23.56
CA THR A 118 -3.16 9.64 25.04
C THR A 118 -2.72 10.97 25.64
N GLU A 119 -1.92 11.75 24.91
CA GLU A 119 -1.32 12.98 25.44
C GLU A 119 -1.72 14.24 24.67
N SER A 120 -2.65 14.13 23.73
CA SER A 120 -3.13 15.28 22.96
C SER A 120 -4.63 15.20 22.68
N THR A 121 -5.19 16.30 22.20
CA THR A 121 -6.60 16.32 21.72
C THR A 121 -6.75 15.70 20.33
N LEU A 122 -5.65 15.23 19.74
CA LEU A 122 -5.70 14.54 18.46
C LEU A 122 -6.46 13.21 18.63
N ALA A 123 -7.30 12.93 17.68
CA ALA A 123 -7.98 11.64 17.56
C ALA A 123 -8.07 11.29 16.08
N PHE A 124 -7.96 10.02 15.78
CA PHE A 124 -8.32 9.49 14.47
C PHE A 124 -9.76 9.00 14.53
N ALA A 125 -10.55 9.31 13.52
CA ALA A 125 -11.90 8.79 13.38
C ALA A 125 -12.19 8.50 11.90
N VAL A 126 -12.81 7.36 11.60
CA VAL A 126 -13.20 6.96 10.24
C VAL A 126 -14.54 6.25 10.30
N THR A 127 -15.39 6.47 9.31
CA THR A 127 -16.64 5.70 9.13
C THR A 127 -16.39 4.63 8.08
N ILE A 128 -16.63 3.36 8.44
CA ILE A 128 -16.41 2.22 7.55
C ILE A 128 -17.76 1.59 7.20
N GLN A 129 -18.10 1.61 5.91
CA GLN A 129 -19.27 0.91 5.37
C GLN A 129 -18.88 -0.48 4.95
N VAL A 130 -19.35 -1.50 5.65
CA VAL A 130 -19.07 -2.90 5.33
C VAL A 130 -20.21 -3.51 4.53
N GLY A 131 -19.88 -4.20 3.45
CA GLY A 131 -20.84 -4.88 2.58
C GLY A 131 -20.95 -4.26 1.21
N LEU A 132 -22.12 -3.87 0.78
CA LEU A 132 -22.30 -3.26 -0.53
C LEU A 132 -21.61 -1.89 -0.60
N PRO A 133 -20.92 -1.58 -1.71
CA PRO A 133 -20.36 -0.26 -1.89
C PRO A 133 -21.50 0.78 -1.82
N PRO A 134 -21.28 1.94 -1.18
CA PRO A 134 -22.26 3.02 -1.21
C PRO A 134 -22.59 3.35 -2.66
N HIS A 135 -23.86 3.70 -2.95
CA HIS A 135 -24.32 4.16 -4.26
C HIS A 135 -23.70 5.52 -4.63
N GLY A 136 -22.43 5.53 -4.81
CA GLY A 136 -21.56 6.58 -5.27
C GLY A 136 -20.24 5.91 -5.56
N LYS A 137 -19.71 6.06 -6.78
CA LYS A 137 -18.43 5.44 -7.16
C LYS A 137 -17.42 5.84 -6.08
N PRO A 138 -16.95 4.90 -5.22
CA PRO A 138 -15.98 5.25 -4.18
C PRO A 138 -14.76 5.83 -4.88
N PRO A 139 -14.03 6.76 -4.29
CA PRO A 139 -12.72 7.14 -4.79
C PRO A 139 -11.94 5.83 -4.93
N ILE A 140 -11.58 5.49 -6.18
CA ILE A 140 -10.86 4.25 -6.47
C ILE A 140 -9.50 4.41 -5.80
N ARG A 141 -9.33 3.82 -4.61
CA ARG A 141 -7.98 3.67 -4.06
C ARG A 141 -7.25 2.69 -4.96
N PRO A 142 -6.08 3.08 -5.43
CA PRO A 142 -5.29 2.21 -6.27
C PRO A 142 -4.98 0.92 -5.50
N SER A 143 -5.49 -0.22 -5.96
CA SER A 143 -5.44 -1.46 -5.20
C SER A 143 -4.27 -2.37 -5.55
N ILE A 144 -3.61 -2.13 -6.69
CA ILE A 144 -2.50 -2.96 -7.17
C ILE A 144 -1.30 -2.06 -7.41
N SER A 145 -0.24 -2.24 -6.62
CA SER A 145 1.05 -1.60 -6.90
C SER A 145 1.60 -2.19 -8.20
N ASP A 146 1.87 -1.34 -9.18
CA ASP A 146 2.40 -1.72 -10.48
C ASP A 146 3.91 -1.53 -10.55
N GLN A 147 4.41 -0.30 -10.39
CA GLN A 147 5.82 0.03 -10.35
C GLN A 147 6.15 0.75 -9.05
N ALA A 148 7.32 0.51 -8.49
CA ALA A 148 7.73 1.18 -7.26
C ALA A 148 9.23 1.39 -7.17
N ASN A 149 9.60 2.51 -6.56
CA ASN A 149 10.89 2.77 -5.97
C ASN A 149 10.64 3.27 -4.54
N THR A 150 10.74 2.36 -3.58
CA THR A 150 10.45 2.60 -2.15
C THR A 150 11.67 2.30 -1.29
N ALA A 151 12.83 2.83 -1.70
CA ALA A 151 14.06 2.64 -0.95
C ALA A 151 13.94 3.18 0.48
N ALA A 152 14.51 2.45 1.44
CA ALA A 152 14.49 2.87 2.85
C ALA A 152 15.44 4.05 3.17
N TRP A 153 16.25 4.47 2.19
CA TRP A 153 17.18 5.60 2.31
C TRP A 153 16.93 6.61 1.22
N THR A 154 17.44 7.82 1.39
CA THR A 154 17.41 8.89 0.38
C THR A 154 18.79 9.52 0.28
N GLU A 155 19.20 9.86 -0.93
CA GLU A 155 20.41 10.66 -1.19
C GLU A 155 20.14 12.16 -1.09
N GLY A 156 18.88 12.56 -1.28
CA GLY A 156 18.47 13.94 -1.24
C GLY A 156 17.06 14.18 -1.75
N SER A 157 16.74 15.43 -1.98
CA SER A 157 15.49 15.86 -2.59
C SER A 157 15.71 17.00 -3.57
N THR A 158 14.79 17.13 -4.55
CA THR A 158 14.77 18.26 -5.49
C THR A 158 13.51 19.08 -5.24
N ASN A 159 13.66 20.41 -5.17
CA ASN A 159 12.56 21.33 -4.97
C ASN A 159 11.59 21.33 -6.16
N LEU A 160 10.28 21.34 -5.89
CA LEU A 160 9.22 21.29 -6.90
C LEU A 160 9.01 22.59 -7.68
N LEU A 161 9.73 23.68 -7.33
CA LEU A 161 9.80 24.87 -8.20
C LEU A 161 10.44 24.58 -9.56
N ASN A 162 11.17 23.48 -9.69
CA ASN A 162 11.84 23.05 -10.90
C ASN A 162 10.97 22.05 -11.68
N ASP A 163 11.34 21.82 -12.93
CA ASP A 163 10.79 20.72 -13.72
C ASP A 163 11.46 19.40 -13.29
N VAL A 164 10.75 18.63 -12.45
CA VAL A 164 11.22 17.35 -11.93
C VAL A 164 10.35 16.23 -12.48
N ARG A 165 10.98 15.18 -13.04
CA ARG A 165 10.28 14.10 -13.73
C ARG A 165 10.91 12.75 -13.41
N GLN A 166 10.07 11.72 -13.33
CA GLN A 166 10.48 10.32 -13.22
C GLN A 166 9.89 9.53 -14.37
N THR A 167 10.74 8.90 -15.19
CA THR A 167 10.23 7.96 -16.19
C THR A 167 9.94 6.61 -15.57
N PHE A 168 8.89 5.93 -16.04
CA PHE A 168 8.49 4.60 -15.60
C PHE A 168 7.90 3.79 -16.75
N THR A 169 7.82 2.47 -16.56
CA THR A 169 7.25 1.55 -17.56
C THR A 169 6.16 0.72 -16.89
N PRO A 170 4.88 1.02 -17.09
CA PRO A 170 3.78 0.28 -16.50
C PRO A 170 3.73 -1.16 -16.98
N SER A 171 3.26 -2.08 -16.15
CA SER A 171 2.95 -3.46 -16.50
C SER A 171 1.43 -3.73 -16.57
N LEU A 172 0.62 -2.80 -16.06
CA LEU A 172 -0.84 -2.84 -16.11
C LEU A 172 -1.39 -1.86 -17.13
N PRO A 173 -2.53 -2.15 -17.79
CA PRO A 173 -3.07 -1.32 -18.87
C PRO A 173 -3.75 -0.04 -18.39
N ARG A 174 -3.95 0.13 -17.10
CA ARG A 174 -4.60 1.28 -16.52
C ARG A 174 -3.85 1.77 -15.28
N LEU A 175 -3.48 3.04 -15.27
CA LEU A 175 -2.87 3.74 -14.14
C LEU A 175 -3.98 4.39 -13.30
N THR A 176 -4.17 3.94 -12.07
CA THR A 176 -5.25 4.43 -11.19
C THR A 176 -4.77 5.48 -10.18
N GLY A 177 -3.47 5.53 -9.91
CA GLY A 177 -2.87 6.53 -9.04
C GLY A 177 -1.36 6.49 -9.05
N VAL A 178 -0.77 7.54 -8.53
CA VAL A 178 0.67 7.69 -8.29
C VAL A 178 0.89 8.22 -6.90
N GLU A 179 1.79 7.63 -6.18
CA GLU A 179 2.28 8.09 -4.88
C GLU A 179 3.71 8.59 -5.05
N ALA A 180 4.01 9.75 -4.48
CA ALA A 180 5.33 10.37 -4.49
C ALA A 180 5.77 10.69 -3.07
N GLU A 181 7.01 10.36 -2.73
CA GLU A 181 7.55 10.66 -1.40
C GLU A 181 8.11 12.08 -1.35
N LEU A 182 7.35 12.98 -0.72
CA LEU A 182 7.69 14.39 -0.58
C LEU A 182 8.28 14.68 0.81
N VAL A 183 9.17 15.66 0.84
CA VAL A 183 9.74 16.21 2.09
C VAL A 183 9.56 17.72 2.11
N VAL A 184 9.36 18.28 3.29
CA VAL A 184 9.46 19.73 3.46
C VAL A 184 10.91 20.14 3.21
N ALA A 185 11.14 20.81 2.09
CA ALA A 185 12.48 21.23 1.65
C ALA A 185 12.88 22.60 2.18
N ASN A 186 11.90 23.49 2.36
CA ASN A 186 12.14 24.83 2.86
C ASN A 186 11.05 25.22 3.89
N PRO A 187 11.39 26.04 4.89
CA PRO A 187 10.38 26.70 5.70
C PRO A 187 9.47 27.57 4.80
N GLY A 188 8.17 27.44 4.94
CA GLY A 188 7.23 28.15 4.07
C GLY A 188 5.81 28.16 4.62
N PRO A 189 4.82 28.33 3.75
CA PRO A 189 3.43 28.31 4.13
C PRO A 189 3.04 26.94 4.73
N PRO A 190 1.93 26.85 5.49
CA PRO A 190 1.49 25.61 6.11
C PRO A 190 1.04 24.53 5.10
N ALA A 191 0.80 24.92 3.85
CA ALA A 191 0.44 24.04 2.74
C ALA A 191 0.91 24.61 1.41
N ASP A 192 1.07 23.78 0.40
CA ASP A 192 1.41 24.17 -0.97
C ASP A 192 0.57 23.38 -1.98
N GLU A 193 0.32 23.98 -3.14
CA GLU A 193 -0.33 23.28 -4.24
C GLU A 193 0.72 22.47 -5.01
N VAL A 194 0.52 21.17 -5.09
CA VAL A 194 1.37 20.25 -5.86
C VAL A 194 0.58 19.74 -7.05
N THR A 195 1.09 19.99 -8.25
CA THR A 195 0.54 19.49 -9.51
C THR A 195 1.36 18.33 -10.01
N MET A 196 0.69 17.21 -10.29
CA MET A 196 1.25 16.05 -10.94
C MET A 196 0.79 15.97 -12.38
N THR A 197 1.71 15.66 -13.28
CA THR A 197 1.43 15.35 -14.69
C THR A 197 1.86 13.92 -15.01
N VAL A 198 1.15 13.29 -15.95
CA VAL A 198 1.61 12.07 -16.63
C VAL A 198 1.73 12.37 -18.11
N GLU A 199 2.88 12.05 -18.68
CA GLU A 199 3.18 12.30 -20.10
C GLU A 199 3.60 11.00 -20.78
N ASN A 200 3.28 10.87 -22.07
CA ASN A 200 3.78 9.78 -22.91
C ASN A 200 5.25 10.04 -23.36
N ALA A 201 5.82 9.10 -24.08
CA ALA A 201 7.19 9.22 -24.63
C ALA A 201 7.34 10.37 -25.63
N GLY A 202 6.26 10.85 -26.24
CA GLY A 202 6.24 11.99 -27.15
C GLY A 202 6.22 13.33 -26.43
N GLY A 203 6.01 13.34 -25.11
CA GLY A 203 5.88 14.56 -24.31
C GLY A 203 4.45 15.10 -24.23
N ASP A 204 3.45 14.37 -24.74
CA ASP A 204 2.06 14.76 -24.62
C ASP A 204 1.57 14.52 -23.20
N THR A 205 0.95 15.53 -22.59
CA THR A 205 0.33 15.42 -21.27
C THR A 205 -0.97 14.65 -21.36
N LEU A 206 -1.03 13.48 -20.73
CA LEU A 206 -2.19 12.59 -20.71
C LEU A 206 -3.09 12.86 -19.51
N ALA A 207 -2.52 13.31 -18.40
CA ALA A 207 -3.25 13.66 -17.19
C ALA A 207 -2.55 14.76 -16.41
N LEU A 208 -3.36 15.57 -15.70
CA LEU A 208 -2.92 16.62 -14.79
C LEU A 208 -3.82 16.59 -13.56
N ILE A 209 -3.21 16.53 -12.37
CA ILE A 209 -3.91 16.51 -11.08
C ILE A 209 -3.22 17.50 -10.16
N SER A 210 -3.99 18.49 -9.66
CA SER A 210 -3.50 19.39 -8.61
C SER A 210 -4.12 19.04 -7.27
N LYS A 211 -3.33 19.15 -6.22
CA LYS A 211 -3.71 18.87 -4.84
C LYS A 211 -3.01 19.83 -3.90
N THR A 212 -3.78 20.42 -2.98
CA THR A 212 -3.19 21.15 -1.84
C THR A 212 -2.65 20.13 -0.83
N VAL A 213 -1.37 20.20 -0.53
CA VAL A 213 -0.67 19.32 0.40
C VAL A 213 -0.24 20.13 1.61
N PRO A 214 -0.77 19.83 2.81
CA PRO A 214 -0.29 20.42 4.05
C PRO A 214 1.16 20.01 4.35
N ALA A 215 1.94 20.89 4.98
CA ALA A 215 3.32 20.57 5.39
C ALA A 215 3.38 19.34 6.33
N ALA A 216 2.35 19.17 7.16
CA ALA A 216 2.22 18.02 8.06
C ALA A 216 2.00 16.68 7.32
N ASP A 217 1.51 16.74 6.08
CA ASP A 217 1.26 15.56 5.22
C ASP A 217 2.46 15.25 4.31
N SER A 218 3.65 15.76 4.62
CA SER A 218 4.89 15.36 3.97
C SER A 218 5.12 13.87 4.18
N GLY A 219 5.69 13.19 3.16
CA GLY A 219 5.84 11.75 3.11
C GLY A 219 5.23 11.21 1.81
N ASP A 220 4.53 10.10 1.87
CA ASP A 220 3.88 9.48 0.72
C ASP A 220 2.60 10.22 0.34
N VAL A 221 2.66 11.05 -0.69
CA VAL A 221 1.53 11.82 -1.19
C VAL A 221 0.92 11.12 -2.39
N LEU A 222 -0.34 10.68 -2.24
CA LEU A 222 -1.09 9.97 -3.27
C LEU A 222 -1.89 10.93 -4.17
N PHE A 223 -1.76 10.76 -5.48
CA PHE A 223 -2.53 11.40 -6.53
C PHE A 223 -3.40 10.34 -7.22
N VAL A 224 -4.72 10.47 -7.17
CA VAL A 224 -5.67 9.49 -7.71
C VAL A 224 -6.25 10.01 -9.01
N PHE A 225 -6.24 9.20 -10.07
CA PHE A 225 -6.81 9.59 -11.37
C PHE A 225 -8.33 9.46 -11.34
N PRO A 226 -9.06 10.51 -11.80
CA PRO A 226 -10.52 10.47 -11.88
C PRO A 226 -11.01 9.46 -12.93
N GLY A 227 -12.29 9.14 -12.89
CA GLY A 227 -12.93 8.32 -13.94
C GLY A 227 -12.53 6.85 -13.96
N GLY A 228 -11.78 6.36 -12.99
CA GLY A 228 -11.34 4.96 -12.94
C GLY A 228 -9.91 4.76 -13.43
N GLY A 229 -9.18 5.83 -13.67
CA GLY A 229 -7.78 5.78 -14.05
C GLY A 229 -7.49 6.25 -15.47
N LEU A 230 -6.22 6.34 -15.80
CA LEU A 230 -5.67 6.71 -17.09
C LEU A 230 -5.30 5.44 -17.87
N GLU A 231 -5.75 5.31 -19.11
CA GLU A 231 -5.32 4.20 -19.98
C GLU A 231 -3.86 4.39 -20.39
N VAL A 232 -3.07 3.34 -20.23
CA VAL A 232 -1.66 3.28 -20.58
C VAL A 232 -1.35 1.96 -21.29
N SER A 233 -0.30 1.95 -22.11
CA SER A 233 0.14 0.74 -22.80
C SER A 233 1.24 0.06 -21.99
N PRO A 234 1.04 -1.17 -21.49
CA PRO A 234 2.08 -1.92 -20.79
C PRO A 234 3.37 -2.02 -21.61
N GLY A 235 4.51 -1.84 -20.96
CA GLY A 235 5.83 -1.89 -21.61
C GLY A 235 6.25 -0.60 -22.31
N GLN A 236 5.38 0.39 -22.48
CA GLN A 236 5.74 1.72 -22.99
C GLN A 236 6.28 2.61 -21.87
N VAL A 237 7.14 3.56 -22.24
CA VAL A 237 7.71 4.51 -21.27
C VAL A 237 6.78 5.72 -21.12
N TYR A 238 6.53 6.10 -19.88
CA TYR A 238 5.81 7.31 -19.48
C TYR A 238 6.67 8.12 -18.51
N SER A 239 6.32 9.38 -18.29
CA SER A 239 6.91 10.18 -17.23
C SER A 239 5.87 10.75 -16.28
N ILE A 240 6.20 10.74 -15.00
CA ILE A 240 5.52 11.47 -13.94
C ILE A 240 6.27 12.77 -13.75
N GLY A 241 5.62 13.91 -13.90
CA GLY A 241 6.15 15.22 -13.55
C GLY A 241 5.52 15.73 -12.27
N LEU A 242 6.29 16.38 -11.40
CA LEU A 242 5.78 17.12 -10.24
C LEU A 242 6.20 18.58 -10.32
N ARG A 243 5.28 19.47 -10.01
CA ARG A 243 5.50 20.91 -9.82
C ARG A 243 4.76 21.40 -8.61
N GLY A 244 5.33 22.40 -7.92
CA GLY A 244 4.72 23.02 -6.75
C GLY A 244 5.43 24.31 -6.43
N GLY A 245 5.13 24.86 -5.24
CA GLY A 245 5.89 25.97 -4.68
C GLY A 245 7.21 25.52 -4.07
N SER A 246 7.75 26.34 -3.18
CA SER A 246 9.05 26.10 -2.56
C SER A 246 9.00 25.14 -1.37
N LEU A 247 7.81 24.83 -0.85
CA LEU A 247 7.66 24.07 0.40
C LEU A 247 8.19 22.65 0.26
N PHE A 248 7.89 21.95 -0.84
CA PHE A 248 8.21 20.54 -1.01
C PHE A 248 9.38 20.27 -1.94
N GLY A 249 10.07 19.16 -1.65
CA GLY A 249 10.99 18.50 -2.55
C GLY A 249 10.62 17.04 -2.72
N TRP A 250 10.87 16.49 -3.89
CA TRP A 250 10.70 15.05 -4.19
C TRP A 250 11.99 14.33 -3.84
N LYS A 251 11.90 13.31 -2.98
CA LYS A 251 13.06 12.52 -2.56
C LYS A 251 13.56 11.62 -3.69
N TYR A 252 14.87 11.43 -3.77
CA TYR A 252 15.50 10.54 -4.73
C TYR A 252 16.60 9.68 -4.12
N VAL A 253 16.94 8.59 -4.82
CA VAL A 253 18.05 7.69 -4.52
C VAL A 253 18.87 7.40 -5.77
N VAL A 254 20.09 6.95 -5.57
CA VAL A 254 20.95 6.41 -6.65
C VAL A 254 20.65 4.92 -6.79
N GLY A 255 20.41 4.48 -8.02
CA GLY A 255 20.32 3.06 -8.39
C GLY A 255 18.99 2.37 -8.13
N GLY A 256 17.99 3.00 -7.53
CA GLY A 256 16.72 2.38 -7.09
C GLY A 256 15.93 1.67 -8.21
N TYR A 257 15.12 2.39 -8.95
CA TYR A 257 14.26 1.83 -9.98
C TYR A 257 14.97 1.63 -11.33
N ARG A 258 15.07 0.39 -11.81
CA ARG A 258 15.87 0.05 -13.00
C ARG A 258 15.22 0.39 -14.35
N LYS A 259 13.89 0.51 -14.39
CA LYS A 259 13.11 0.75 -15.62
C LYS A 259 12.81 2.22 -15.88
N GLY A 260 13.54 3.13 -15.23
CA GLY A 260 13.33 4.56 -15.36
C GLY A 260 14.50 5.40 -14.88
N GLN A 261 14.37 6.71 -15.02
CA GLN A 261 15.37 7.71 -14.72
C GLN A 261 14.72 8.96 -14.16
N ALA A 262 15.35 9.58 -13.16
CA ALA A 262 15.00 10.91 -12.67
C ALA A 262 15.58 12.00 -13.55
N TRP A 263 14.78 13.03 -13.83
CA TRP A 263 15.13 14.18 -14.64
C TRP A 263 14.92 15.46 -13.85
N PHE A 264 15.81 16.42 -14.09
CA PHE A 264 15.79 17.73 -13.48
C PHE A 264 16.06 18.78 -14.55
N ASN A 265 15.09 19.67 -14.79
CA ASN A 265 15.17 20.70 -15.82
C ASN A 265 15.61 20.16 -17.20
N GLY A 266 14.98 19.06 -17.61
CA GLY A 266 15.22 18.43 -18.91
C GLY A 266 16.53 17.65 -19.06
N LYS A 267 17.27 17.42 -17.94
CA LYS A 267 18.51 16.65 -17.91
C LYS A 267 18.42 15.52 -16.88
N PRO A 268 19.16 14.42 -17.02
CA PRO A 268 19.31 13.44 -15.95
C PRO A 268 19.72 14.13 -14.65
N LEU A 269 19.05 13.79 -13.55
CA LEU A 269 19.27 14.43 -12.23
C LEU A 269 20.75 14.34 -11.81
N LEU A 270 21.38 13.20 -12.03
CA LEU A 270 22.83 13.01 -11.84
C LEU A 270 23.48 12.60 -13.17
N ARG A 271 24.64 13.19 -13.49
CA ARG A 271 25.33 12.93 -14.76
C ARG A 271 25.86 11.51 -14.88
N ASP A 272 26.49 11.02 -13.82
CA ASP A 272 27.33 9.84 -13.83
C ASP A 272 26.70 8.63 -13.13
N ALA A 273 25.50 8.80 -12.60
CA ALA A 273 24.79 7.75 -11.90
C ALA A 273 23.29 7.79 -12.20
N ARG A 274 22.69 6.62 -12.38
CA ARG A 274 21.24 6.54 -12.50
C ARG A 274 20.61 6.92 -11.15
N SER A 275 19.85 8.00 -11.16
CA SER A 275 19.04 8.43 -10.03
C SER A 275 17.57 8.19 -10.34
N THR A 276 16.79 7.94 -9.30
CA THR A 276 15.34 7.73 -9.39
C THR A 276 14.65 8.35 -8.20
N PHE A 277 13.52 9.02 -8.44
CA PHE A 277 12.69 9.53 -7.36
C PHE A 277 12.00 8.38 -6.62
N LEU A 278 11.62 8.62 -5.37
CA LEU A 278 10.83 7.68 -4.59
C LEU A 278 9.36 7.83 -4.99
N PHE A 279 8.80 6.77 -5.53
CA PHE A 279 7.44 6.75 -6.04
C PHE A 279 6.84 5.36 -6.05
N ARG A 280 5.53 5.29 -6.15
CA ARG A 280 4.77 4.08 -6.44
C ARG A 280 3.67 4.39 -7.44
N THR A 281 3.50 3.55 -8.45
CA THR A 281 2.33 3.60 -9.31
C THR A 281 1.36 2.49 -8.95
N PHE A 282 0.09 2.78 -9.16
CA PHE A 282 -0.99 1.83 -8.94
C PHE A 282 -1.78 1.66 -10.22
N GLY A 283 -2.27 0.45 -10.44
CA GLY A 283 -2.99 0.14 -11.66
C GLY A 283 -4.10 -0.87 -11.48
N SER A 284 -4.82 -1.13 -12.57
CA SER A 284 -5.81 -2.19 -12.68
C SER A 284 -5.79 -2.81 -14.07
N ASN A 285 -6.32 -4.02 -14.16
CA ASN A 285 -6.62 -4.70 -15.44
C ASN A 285 -7.88 -4.13 -16.06
#